data_b123cedb379c227acdce46390a42d029
#
_entry.id   b123cedb379c227acdce46390a42d029
#
_cell.length_a   1.000
_cell.length_b   1.000
_cell.length_c   1.000
_cell.angle_alpha   90.00
_cell.angle_beta   90.00
_cell.angle_gamma   90.00
#
_symmetry.space_group_name_H-M   'P 1'
#
loop_
_entity.id
_entity.type
_entity.pdbx_description
1 polymer ?
#
loop_
_entity_poly.entity_id
_entity_poly.type
_entity_poly.pdbx_seq_one_letter_code
_entity_poly.pdbx_strand_id
1 'polypeptide(L)'
;MPGGRWVAEIYGCDLDVLENPKMVEAALLDAVMRLGAPRGSAQSVVYKFHPQGLSAAVVSPVAAVMIHTWPEDNASATLDLYFYRDGVDPEEVLKGLSRAFGAKEESAFRYWRGTEHAIKRRAFGDQQGG
;
A
#
# COMPACT_ATOMS: atom_id res chain seq x y z
N MET A 1 12.50 3.79 -16.91
CA MET A 1 11.25 3.16 -16.68
C MET A 1 10.42 3.96 -15.70
N PRO A 2 9.29 4.46 -16.13
CA PRO A 2 8.45 5.16 -15.19
C PRO A 2 7.85 4.18 -14.20
N GLY A 3 7.51 4.71 -13.10
CA GLY A 3 6.89 3.99 -12.04
C GLY A 3 6.53 5.00 -11.01
N GLY A 4 5.85 4.57 -9.98
CA GLY A 4 5.44 5.51 -8.99
C GLY A 4 5.14 4.86 -7.66
N ARG A 5 4.83 5.72 -6.74
CA ARG A 5 4.43 5.33 -5.40
C ARG A 5 3.25 6.16 -4.98
N TRP A 6 2.24 5.52 -4.47
CA TRP A 6 1.10 6.18 -3.84
C TRP A 6 1.09 5.79 -2.38
N VAL A 7 0.92 6.77 -1.53
CA VAL A 7 0.72 6.55 -0.10
C VAL A 7 -0.65 7.09 0.23
N ALA A 8 -1.45 6.29 0.92
CA ALA A 8 -2.81 6.69 1.25
C ALA A 8 -3.13 6.36 2.69
N GLU A 9 -4.01 7.16 3.24
CA GLU A 9 -4.63 6.84 4.52
C GLU A 9 -6.12 6.76 4.30
N ILE A 10 -6.73 5.70 4.83
CA ILE A 10 -8.17 5.49 4.72
C ILE A 10 -8.75 5.41 6.12
N TYR A 11 -9.97 5.93 6.27
CA TYR A 11 -10.60 6.10 7.57
C TYR A 11 -12.03 5.61 7.55
N GLY A 12 -12.53 5.23 8.72
CA GLY A 12 -13.91 4.79 8.84
C GLY A 12 -14.18 3.48 8.13
N CYS A 13 -13.20 2.59 8.13
CA CYS A 13 -13.29 1.31 7.44
C CYS A 13 -14.18 0.33 8.21
N ASP A 14 -14.54 -0.75 7.53
CA ASP A 14 -15.25 -1.86 8.14
C ASP A 14 -14.27 -2.64 9.01
N LEU A 15 -14.52 -2.65 10.31
CA LEU A 15 -13.62 -3.33 11.26
C LEU A 15 -13.54 -4.83 11.00
N ASP A 16 -14.63 -5.44 10.54
CA ASP A 16 -14.61 -6.88 10.25
C ASP A 16 -13.65 -7.22 9.13
N VAL A 17 -13.47 -6.31 8.19
CA VAL A 17 -12.52 -6.49 7.10
C VAL A 17 -11.10 -6.16 7.57
N LEU A 18 -10.93 -5.03 8.26
CA LEU A 18 -9.61 -4.59 8.72
C LEU A 18 -8.93 -5.61 9.63
N GLU A 19 -9.71 -6.35 10.38
CA GLU A 19 -9.17 -7.31 11.34
C GLU A 19 -9.06 -8.71 10.80
N ASN A 20 -9.42 -8.93 9.54
CA ASN A 20 -9.48 -10.25 8.95
C ASN A 20 -8.26 -10.45 8.03
N PRO A 21 -7.25 -11.25 8.46
CA PRO A 21 -6.04 -11.41 7.67
C PRO A 21 -6.27 -11.92 6.25
N LYS A 22 -7.22 -12.85 6.09
CA LYS A 22 -7.48 -13.42 4.75
C LYS A 22 -8.15 -12.44 3.83
N MET A 23 -9.06 -11.63 4.34
CA MET A 23 -9.73 -10.62 3.53
C MET A 23 -8.76 -9.51 3.14
N VAL A 24 -7.89 -9.11 4.08
CA VAL A 24 -6.87 -8.11 3.78
C VAL A 24 -5.90 -8.65 2.72
N GLU A 25 -5.43 -9.88 2.90
CA GLU A 25 -4.52 -10.47 1.93
C GLU A 25 -5.14 -10.53 0.54
N ALA A 26 -6.40 -10.97 0.46
CA ALA A 26 -7.09 -11.06 -0.82
C ALA A 26 -7.22 -9.71 -1.51
N ALA A 27 -7.50 -8.66 -0.74
CA ALA A 27 -7.62 -7.31 -1.29
C ALA A 27 -6.28 -6.83 -1.84
N LEU A 28 -5.18 -7.10 -1.13
CA LEU A 28 -3.86 -6.70 -1.61
C LEU A 28 -3.43 -7.50 -2.83
N LEU A 29 -3.73 -8.79 -2.87
CA LEU A 29 -3.43 -9.62 -4.03
C LEU A 29 -4.16 -9.10 -5.28
N ASP A 30 -5.46 -8.78 -5.13
CA ASP A 30 -6.22 -8.22 -6.23
C ASP A 30 -5.60 -6.90 -6.71
N ALA A 31 -5.19 -6.06 -5.77
CA ALA A 31 -4.58 -4.76 -6.12
C ALA A 31 -3.29 -4.96 -6.92
N VAL A 32 -2.43 -5.88 -6.49
CA VAL A 32 -1.16 -6.13 -7.17
C VAL A 32 -1.42 -6.65 -8.58
N MET A 33 -2.41 -7.52 -8.75
CA MET A 33 -2.76 -8.02 -10.08
C MET A 33 -3.29 -6.91 -10.97
N ARG A 34 -4.08 -6.00 -10.44
CA ARG A 34 -4.56 -4.84 -11.19
C ARG A 34 -3.44 -3.89 -11.57
N LEU A 35 -2.36 -3.90 -10.80
CA LEU A 35 -1.16 -3.13 -11.13
C LEU A 35 -0.27 -3.85 -12.14
N GLY A 36 -0.71 -4.97 -12.66
CA GLY A 36 -0.06 -5.63 -13.78
C GLY A 36 0.76 -6.87 -13.44
N ALA A 37 0.67 -7.37 -12.22
CA ALA A 37 1.44 -8.55 -11.85
C ALA A 37 0.98 -9.77 -12.61
N PRO A 38 1.91 -10.58 -13.14
CA PRO A 38 1.52 -11.83 -13.75
C PRO A 38 0.88 -12.77 -12.74
N ARG A 39 -0.04 -13.58 -13.23
CA ARG A 39 -0.74 -14.52 -12.38
C ARG A 39 0.23 -15.46 -11.71
N GLY A 40 0.08 -15.65 -10.41
CA GLY A 40 0.92 -16.56 -9.65
C GLY A 40 2.30 -16.04 -9.30
N SER A 41 2.59 -14.78 -9.65
CA SER A 41 3.91 -14.20 -9.38
C SER A 41 4.03 -13.52 -8.03
N ALA A 42 2.91 -13.32 -7.34
CA ALA A 42 2.91 -12.53 -6.11
C ALA A 42 3.19 -13.40 -4.89
N GLN A 43 3.88 -12.80 -3.94
CA GLN A 43 4.13 -13.40 -2.63
C GLN A 43 3.58 -12.47 -1.58
N SER A 44 3.04 -13.06 -0.52
CA SER A 44 2.40 -12.28 0.52
C SER A 44 2.89 -12.68 1.90
N VAL A 45 2.81 -11.74 2.82
CA VAL A 45 3.07 -11.98 4.22
C VAL A 45 2.08 -11.16 5.03
N VAL A 46 1.56 -11.76 6.11
CA VAL A 46 0.60 -11.09 6.98
C VAL A 46 1.03 -11.32 8.42
N TYR A 47 1.03 -10.26 9.20
CA TYR A 47 1.29 -10.32 10.62
C TYR A 47 0.08 -9.75 11.36
N LYS A 48 -0.52 -10.54 12.24
CA LYS A 48 -1.67 -10.12 13.05
C LYS A 48 -1.19 -9.75 14.44
N PHE A 49 -1.45 -8.51 14.83
CA PHE A 49 -1.12 -8.04 16.16
C PHE A 49 -2.23 -8.38 17.14
N HIS A 50 -1.87 -8.51 18.38
CA HIS A 50 -2.82 -8.73 19.46
C HIS A 50 -2.73 -7.59 20.45
N PRO A 51 -3.86 -7.06 20.89
CA PRO A 51 -5.22 -7.58 20.68
C PRO A 51 -5.83 -7.17 19.34
N GLN A 52 -5.22 -6.25 18.58
CA GLN A 52 -5.84 -5.78 17.34
C GLN A 52 -4.79 -5.22 16.39
N GLY A 53 -5.21 -5.09 15.14
CA GLY A 53 -4.35 -4.54 14.07
C GLY A 53 -3.60 -5.60 13.32
N LEU A 54 -3.20 -5.28 12.10
CA LEU A 54 -2.34 -6.16 11.32
C LEU A 54 -1.49 -5.35 10.35
N SER A 55 -0.45 -6.00 9.87
CA SER A 55 0.37 -5.51 8.77
C SER A 55 0.44 -6.59 7.71
N ALA A 56 0.38 -6.20 6.46
CA ALA A 56 0.45 -7.16 5.37
C ALA A 56 1.15 -6.53 4.18
N ALA A 57 1.80 -7.37 3.40
CA ALA A 57 2.46 -6.94 2.18
C ALA A 57 2.32 -8.01 1.12
N VAL A 58 2.12 -7.56 -0.12
CA VAL A 58 2.11 -8.45 -1.29
C VAL A 58 3.09 -7.85 -2.28
N VAL A 59 4.03 -8.67 -2.73
CA VAL A 59 5.13 -8.25 -3.60
C VAL A 59 5.11 -9.09 -4.86
N SER A 60 5.35 -8.44 -5.98
CA SER A 60 5.45 -9.09 -7.29
C SER A 60 6.58 -8.45 -8.08
N PRO A 61 6.91 -8.99 -9.28
CA PRO A 61 7.96 -8.39 -10.11
C PRO A 61 7.66 -6.97 -10.56
N VAL A 62 6.40 -6.54 -10.60
CA VAL A 62 6.04 -5.24 -11.20
C VAL A 62 5.31 -4.32 -10.25
N ALA A 63 4.91 -4.79 -9.08
CA ALA A 63 4.17 -3.96 -8.14
C ALA A 63 4.25 -4.55 -6.73
N ALA A 64 4.04 -3.70 -5.75
CA ALA A 64 3.95 -4.13 -4.36
C ALA A 64 2.92 -3.26 -3.64
N VAL A 65 2.18 -3.87 -2.73
CA VAL A 65 1.18 -3.16 -1.93
C VAL A 65 1.36 -3.58 -0.48
N MET A 66 1.37 -2.60 0.42
CA MET A 66 1.52 -2.86 1.84
C MET A 66 0.44 -2.11 2.59
N ILE A 67 -0.02 -2.70 3.68
CA ILE A 67 -1.02 -2.08 4.54
C ILE A 67 -0.61 -2.26 6.00
N HIS A 68 -0.94 -1.24 6.80
CA HIS A 68 -0.92 -1.31 8.25
C HIS A 68 -2.27 -0.83 8.74
N THR A 69 -2.95 -1.62 9.57
CA THR A 69 -4.27 -1.25 10.04
C THR A 69 -4.22 -0.75 11.48
N TRP A 70 -5.06 0.21 11.77
CA TRP A 70 -5.16 0.86 13.07
C TRP A 70 -6.63 0.86 13.48
N PRO A 71 -7.18 -0.30 13.89
CA PRO A 71 -8.61 -0.38 14.21
C PRO A 71 -9.05 0.57 15.31
N GLU A 72 -8.15 0.84 16.26
CA GLU A 72 -8.43 1.72 17.40
C GLU A 72 -8.41 3.19 17.03
N ASP A 73 -7.88 3.54 15.89
CA ASP A 73 -7.74 4.93 15.46
C ASP A 73 -8.67 5.19 14.29
N ASN A 74 -9.95 5.41 14.59
CA ASN A 74 -11.00 5.70 13.61
C ASN A 74 -11.08 4.62 12.52
N ALA A 75 -10.82 3.37 12.89
CA ALA A 75 -10.85 2.25 11.95
C ALA A 75 -10.06 2.61 10.69
N SER A 76 -8.80 2.98 10.85
CA SER A 76 -7.99 3.50 9.76
C SER A 76 -6.93 2.52 9.30
N ALA A 77 -6.35 2.80 8.15
CA ALA A 77 -5.24 2.04 7.62
C ALA A 77 -4.36 2.94 6.77
N THR A 78 -3.09 2.58 6.73
CA THR A 78 -2.11 3.22 5.85
C THR A 78 -1.78 2.25 4.73
N LEU A 79 -1.81 2.74 3.51
CA LEU A 79 -1.54 1.94 2.31
C LEU A 79 -0.35 2.52 1.57
N ASP A 80 0.52 1.62 1.09
CA ASP A 80 1.61 1.97 0.19
C ASP A 80 1.47 1.14 -1.07
N LEU A 81 1.45 1.82 -2.23
CA LEU A 81 1.39 1.16 -3.54
C LEU A 81 2.63 1.53 -4.32
N TYR A 82 3.35 0.54 -4.80
CA TYR A 82 4.48 0.72 -5.71
C TYR A 82 4.16 0.02 -7.02
N PHE A 83 4.50 0.65 -8.14
CA PHE A 83 4.31 0.03 -9.44
C PHE A 83 5.43 0.47 -10.37
N TYR A 84 5.80 -0.42 -11.29
CA TYR A 84 6.99 -0.23 -12.10
C TYR A 84 6.71 -0.29 -13.59
N ARG A 85 5.44 -0.32 -13.99
CA ARG A 85 5.12 -0.38 -15.42
C ARG A 85 4.08 0.66 -15.78
N ASP A 86 4.10 0.99 -17.08
CA ASP A 86 3.12 1.91 -17.65
C ASP A 86 1.80 1.20 -17.94
N GLY A 87 0.78 1.97 -18.21
CA GLY A 87 -0.49 1.43 -18.64
C GLY A 87 -1.39 0.94 -17.52
N VAL A 88 -0.99 1.16 -16.27
CA VAL A 88 -1.83 0.82 -15.13
C VAL A 88 -2.42 2.09 -14.55
N ASP A 89 -3.53 1.95 -13.85
CA ASP A 89 -4.23 3.07 -13.23
C ASP A 89 -4.19 2.91 -11.71
N PRO A 90 -3.16 3.46 -11.06
CA PRO A 90 -3.04 3.30 -9.61
C PRO A 90 -4.16 3.97 -8.84
N GLU A 91 -4.74 5.04 -9.37
CA GLU A 91 -5.84 5.70 -8.69
C GLU A 91 -7.07 4.79 -8.62
N GLU A 92 -7.38 4.09 -9.70
CA GLU A 92 -8.47 3.13 -9.69
C GLU A 92 -8.20 1.96 -8.75
N VAL A 93 -6.96 1.52 -8.68
CA VAL A 93 -6.58 0.46 -7.74
C VAL A 93 -6.79 0.94 -6.31
N LEU A 94 -6.38 2.16 -6.01
CA LEU A 94 -6.56 2.72 -4.68
C LEU A 94 -8.05 2.85 -4.33
N LYS A 95 -8.85 3.32 -5.27
CA LYS A 95 -10.29 3.41 -5.05
C LYS A 95 -10.91 2.04 -4.80
N GLY A 96 -10.42 1.03 -5.51
CA GLY A 96 -10.87 -0.34 -5.29
C GLY A 96 -10.53 -0.84 -3.90
N LEU A 97 -9.35 -0.51 -3.42
CA LEU A 97 -8.94 -0.86 -2.05
C LEU A 97 -9.82 -0.15 -1.03
N SER A 98 -10.05 1.14 -1.22
CA SER A 98 -10.92 1.89 -0.31
C SER A 98 -12.31 1.27 -0.23
N ARG A 99 -12.85 0.87 -1.36
CA ARG A 99 -14.16 0.20 -1.39
C ARG A 99 -14.11 -1.16 -0.70
N ALA A 100 -13.05 -1.92 -0.93
CA ALA A 100 -12.91 -3.24 -0.32
C ALA A 100 -12.89 -3.16 1.20
N PHE A 101 -12.28 -2.10 1.74
CA PHE A 101 -12.22 -1.90 3.18
C PHE A 101 -13.38 -1.09 3.72
N GLY A 102 -14.30 -0.65 2.86
CA GLY A 102 -15.45 0.13 3.30
C GLY A 102 -15.09 1.50 3.83
N ALA A 103 -13.99 2.08 3.35
CA ALA A 103 -13.53 3.37 3.84
C ALA A 103 -14.53 4.47 3.52
N LYS A 104 -14.71 5.37 4.49
CA LYS A 104 -15.59 6.54 4.32
C LYS A 104 -14.83 7.76 3.89
N GLU A 105 -13.55 7.81 4.17
CA GLU A 105 -12.68 8.93 3.79
C GLU A 105 -11.32 8.40 3.41
N GLU A 106 -10.65 9.08 2.49
CA GLU A 106 -9.28 8.77 2.14
C GLU A 106 -8.52 10.04 1.81
N SER A 107 -7.21 9.99 2.04
CA SER A 107 -6.29 10.98 1.52
C SER A 107 -5.12 10.25 0.91
N ALA A 108 -4.62 10.75 -0.21
CA ALA A 108 -3.58 10.05 -0.93
C ALA A 108 -2.55 11.04 -1.45
N PHE A 109 -1.31 10.59 -1.48
CA PHE A 109 -0.19 11.34 -2.00
C PHE A 109 0.53 10.48 -3.02
N ARG A 110 0.90 11.09 -4.11
CA ARG A 110 1.61 10.42 -5.18
C ARG A 110 3.05 10.92 -5.22
N TYR A 111 3.98 9.98 -5.32
CA TYR A 111 5.39 10.30 -5.42
C TYR A 111 5.93 9.73 -6.73
N TRP A 112 6.72 10.52 -7.42
CA TRP A 112 7.43 10.05 -8.60
C TRP A 112 8.75 9.46 -8.18
N ARG A 113 9.19 8.45 -8.89
CA ARG A 113 10.53 7.95 -8.67
C ARG A 113 11.52 8.94 -9.25
N GLY A 114 12.65 9.05 -8.58
CA GLY A 114 13.71 9.88 -9.09
C GLY A 114 14.04 11.01 -8.14
N THR A 115 14.90 11.89 -8.62
CA THR A 115 15.48 12.90 -7.76
C THR A 115 14.81 14.26 -7.86
N GLU A 116 13.98 14.47 -8.87
CA GLU A 116 13.35 15.78 -9.04
C GLU A 116 12.39 16.12 -7.92
N HIS A 117 11.95 15.13 -7.17
CA HIS A 117 11.06 15.36 -6.05
C HIS A 117 11.74 15.14 -4.70
N ALA A 118 13.03 14.90 -4.71
CA ALA A 118 13.75 14.73 -3.47
C ALA A 118 13.99 16.09 -2.83
N ILE A 119 13.54 16.22 -1.60
CA ILE A 119 13.80 17.45 -0.85
C ILE A 119 15.26 17.50 -0.46
N LYS A 120 15.83 16.36 -0.15
CA LYS A 120 17.19 16.30 0.32
C LYS A 120 17.81 14.97 -0.07
N ARG A 121 19.02 15.04 -0.58
CA ARG A 121 19.78 13.83 -0.92
C ARG A 121 21.02 13.79 -0.03
N ARG A 122 21.37 12.59 0.37
CA ARG A 122 22.51 12.41 1.26
C ARG A 122 23.25 11.15 0.87
N ALA A 123 24.55 11.28 0.64
CA ALA A 123 25.40 10.13 0.47
C ALA A 123 25.68 9.50 1.84
N PHE A 124 25.88 8.20 1.87
CA PHE A 124 26.09 7.53 3.14
C PHE A 124 27.33 8.02 3.86
N GLY A 125 28.34 8.43 3.12
CA GLY A 125 29.56 8.94 3.74
C GLY A 125 29.37 10.26 4.47
N ASP A 126 28.29 10.99 4.23
CA ASP A 126 28.03 12.28 4.83
C ASP A 126 27.11 12.20 6.04
N GLN A 127 26.74 11.03 6.43
CA GLN A 127 25.68 10.88 7.43
C GLN A 127 26.12 11.21 8.84
N GLN A 128 27.38 10.98 9.13
CA GLN A 128 27.86 11.23 10.46
C GLN A 128 27.76 12.69 10.85
N GLY A 129 27.61 13.53 9.88
CA GLY A 129 27.46 14.95 10.14
C GLY A 129 26.04 15.35 10.46
N GLY A 130 25.13 14.42 10.35
CA GLY A 130 23.76 14.85 10.54
C GLY A 130 22.94 14.02 11.33
#